data_e695987c9857bf4964bc3c583b0d5cce
#
_entry.id   e695987c9857bf4964bc3c583b0d5cce
#
_cell.length_a   1.000
_cell.length_b   1.000
_cell.length_c   1.000
_cell.angle_alpha   90.00
_cell.angle_beta   90.00
_cell.angle_gamma   90.00
#
_symmetry.space_group_name_H-M   'P 1'
#
loop_
_entity.id
_entity.type
_entity.pdbx_description
1 polymer ?
#
loop_
_entity_poly.entity_id
_entity_poly.type
_entity_poly.pdbx_seq_one_letter_code
_entity_poly.pdbx_strand_id
1 'polypeptide(L)'
;MQLRTLSLALLLASPCGAQGVVHDAMIWGAVFGDQRVASKTSLYWDLQGRRAENGGVWQIKLGAVGITRDLSKQWRATVALGGSSSNRYGEFPARSNVMELRPWLQLSGTRKAGTYTWSDRTRAELRLLHAVGDLAPVDADWQPSVVRLRRQDRIQRSLTTDGRWYAAVSQEFLVNVLPARARVAMLEQTRTQAVIGRQLTKHNRLETGYGLQRINRRGGFEMNHALLLTFRTSVPLR
;
A
#
# COMPACT_ATOMS: atom_id res chain seq x y z
N MET A 1 -31.99 18.51 8.36
CA MET A 1 -30.87 17.79 7.72
C MET A 1 -30.09 17.12 8.84
N GLN A 2 -30.39 15.84 9.12
CA GLN A 2 -29.84 15.13 10.27
C GLN A 2 -28.46 14.57 9.91
N LEU A 3 -27.42 15.03 10.62
CA LEU A 3 -26.09 14.41 10.62
C LEU A 3 -26.19 13.06 11.34
N ARG A 4 -26.08 11.97 10.59
CA ARG A 4 -25.84 10.65 11.16
C ARG A 4 -24.36 10.56 11.54
N THR A 5 -24.08 10.61 12.83
CA THR A 5 -22.78 10.31 13.41
C THR A 5 -22.45 8.85 13.16
N LEU A 6 -21.46 8.59 12.29
CA LEU A 6 -20.84 7.28 12.19
C LEU A 6 -19.90 7.11 13.38
N SER A 7 -20.33 6.34 14.37
CA SER A 7 -19.47 5.87 15.46
C SER A 7 -18.49 4.84 14.92
N LEU A 8 -17.22 5.22 14.84
CA LEU A 8 -16.11 4.31 14.53
C LEU A 8 -15.82 3.50 15.80
N ALA A 9 -16.40 2.31 15.90
CA ALA A 9 -16.11 1.38 16.98
C ALA A 9 -14.67 0.87 16.83
N LEU A 10 -13.76 1.36 17.69
CA LEU A 10 -12.43 0.78 17.88
C LEU A 10 -12.62 -0.58 18.58
N LEU A 11 -12.54 -1.66 17.82
CA LEU A 11 -12.41 -3.00 18.37
C LEU A 11 -11.01 -3.15 18.97
N LEU A 12 -10.90 -2.89 20.26
CA LEU A 12 -9.76 -3.25 21.08
C LEU A 12 -9.80 -4.78 21.29
N ALA A 13 -9.13 -5.53 20.43
CA ALA A 13 -8.86 -6.93 20.69
C ALA A 13 -7.82 -7.03 21.81
N SER A 14 -8.22 -7.55 22.96
CA SER A 14 -7.35 -7.83 24.10
C SER A 14 -6.25 -8.83 23.69
N PRO A 15 -4.97 -8.61 24.05
CA PRO A 15 -3.91 -9.57 23.77
C PRO A 15 -4.01 -10.72 24.78
N CYS A 16 -4.37 -11.90 24.30
CA CYS A 16 -4.19 -13.13 25.07
C CYS A 16 -2.82 -13.75 24.71
N GLY A 17 -1.90 -13.74 25.64
CA GLY A 17 -0.55 -14.28 25.50
C GLY A 17 0.53 -13.22 25.21
N ALA A 18 1.69 -13.35 25.80
CA ALA A 18 2.87 -12.50 25.55
C ALA A 18 3.39 -12.76 24.13
N GLN A 19 2.79 -12.10 23.15
CA GLN A 19 3.28 -12.11 21.77
C GLN A 19 4.43 -11.10 21.69
N GLY A 20 5.61 -11.54 21.27
CA GLY A 20 6.75 -10.67 21.08
C GLY A 20 6.44 -9.56 20.07
N VAL A 21 6.81 -8.33 20.39
CA VAL A 21 6.74 -7.19 19.47
C VAL A 21 8.15 -6.85 19.05
N VAL A 22 8.43 -6.90 17.76
CA VAL A 22 9.72 -6.52 17.19
C VAL A 22 9.55 -5.22 16.43
N HIS A 23 10.49 -4.31 16.62
CA HIS A 23 10.50 -3.02 15.95
C HIS A 23 11.62 -2.98 14.91
N ASP A 24 11.33 -2.41 13.73
CA ASP A 24 12.33 -2.17 12.70
C ASP A 24 12.17 -0.74 12.14
N ALA A 25 13.29 -0.11 11.81
CA ALA A 25 13.31 1.18 11.14
C ALA A 25 13.56 1.00 9.64
N MET A 26 12.70 1.61 8.83
CA MET A 26 12.66 1.40 7.38
C MET A 26 12.75 2.69 6.58
N ILE A 27 13.12 2.55 5.33
CA ILE A 27 13.02 3.61 4.30
C ILE A 27 12.14 3.09 3.17
N TRP A 28 11.07 3.83 2.83
CA TRP A 28 10.16 3.50 1.74
C TRP A 28 10.20 4.60 0.67
N GLY A 29 10.70 4.24 -0.51
CA GLY A 29 10.65 5.07 -1.71
C GLY A 29 9.55 4.59 -2.66
N ALA A 30 8.82 5.51 -3.27
CA ALA A 30 7.79 5.16 -4.27
C ALA A 30 7.66 6.25 -5.34
N VAL A 31 7.45 5.80 -6.57
CA VAL A 31 7.06 6.65 -7.70
C VAL A 31 5.77 6.09 -8.28
N PHE A 32 4.78 6.96 -8.51
CA PHE A 32 3.51 6.60 -9.12
C PHE A 32 3.26 7.46 -10.36
N GLY A 33 2.84 6.82 -11.43
CA GLY A 33 2.39 7.47 -12.64
C GLY A 33 0.91 7.19 -12.94
N ASP A 34 0.23 8.21 -13.43
CA ASP A 34 -1.15 8.14 -13.91
C ASP A 34 -1.27 9.07 -15.13
N GLN A 35 -0.82 8.59 -16.29
CA GLN A 35 -0.74 9.39 -17.49
C GLN A 35 -2.00 9.26 -18.34
N ARG A 36 -2.67 10.37 -18.60
CA ARG A 36 -3.83 10.43 -19.49
C ARG A 36 -3.45 10.01 -20.90
N VAL A 37 -4.14 8.99 -21.43
CA VAL A 37 -3.96 8.48 -22.82
C VAL A 37 -5.21 8.68 -23.67
N ALA A 38 -6.39 8.82 -23.05
CA ALA A 38 -7.65 9.16 -23.72
C ALA A 38 -8.58 9.92 -22.76
N SER A 39 -9.72 10.42 -23.22
CA SER A 39 -10.63 11.29 -22.44
C SER A 39 -10.99 10.75 -21.06
N LYS A 40 -11.17 9.44 -20.91
CA LYS A 40 -11.53 8.77 -19.63
C LYS A 40 -10.57 7.66 -19.26
N THR A 41 -9.39 7.55 -19.91
CA THR A 41 -8.48 6.44 -19.72
C THR A 41 -7.08 6.95 -19.44
N SER A 42 -6.41 6.36 -18.45
CA SER A 42 -5.01 6.64 -18.11
C SER A 42 -4.20 5.35 -18.04
N LEU A 43 -2.93 5.45 -18.40
CA LEU A 43 -1.92 4.44 -18.09
C LEU A 43 -1.52 4.62 -16.62
N TYR A 44 -1.66 3.58 -15.82
CA TYR A 44 -1.18 3.50 -14.45
C TYR A 44 0.15 2.75 -14.41
N TRP A 45 1.09 3.25 -13.62
CA TRP A 45 2.28 2.50 -13.24
C TRP A 45 2.79 2.93 -11.87
N ASP A 46 3.48 2.02 -11.18
CA ASP A 46 4.20 2.35 -9.96
C ASP A 46 5.50 1.56 -9.85
N LEU A 47 6.47 2.16 -9.17
CA LEU A 47 7.72 1.55 -8.75
C LEU A 47 7.92 1.88 -7.27
N GLN A 48 8.22 0.87 -6.47
CA GLN A 48 8.43 1.06 -5.03
C GLN A 48 9.60 0.22 -4.56
N GLY A 49 10.36 0.78 -3.64
CA GLY A 49 11.43 0.09 -2.95
C GLY A 49 11.34 0.33 -1.45
N ARG A 50 11.63 -0.71 -0.67
CA ARG A 50 11.68 -0.63 0.79
C ARG A 50 12.95 -1.24 1.29
N ARG A 51 13.60 -0.55 2.20
CA ARG A 51 14.77 -1.04 2.90
C ARG A 51 14.44 -1.17 4.39
N ALA A 52 14.77 -2.30 4.97
CA ALA A 52 14.65 -2.64 6.37
C ALA A 52 15.98 -2.50 7.09
N GLU A 53 16.01 -2.77 8.38
CA GLU A 53 17.22 -2.77 9.22
C GLU A 53 17.96 -1.44 9.11
N ASN A 54 17.29 -0.34 9.49
CA ASN A 54 17.81 1.04 9.37
C ASN A 54 18.22 1.42 7.92
N GLY A 55 17.62 0.79 6.92
CA GLY A 55 17.96 1.00 5.52
C GLY A 55 19.14 0.15 5.02
N GLY A 56 19.63 -0.80 5.80
CA GLY A 56 20.74 -1.70 5.45
C GLY A 56 20.38 -2.75 4.41
N VAL A 57 19.17 -3.34 4.52
CA VAL A 57 18.76 -4.50 3.75
C VAL A 57 17.57 -4.18 2.85
N TRP A 58 17.57 -4.67 1.61
CA TRP A 58 16.39 -4.61 0.76
C TRP A 58 15.30 -5.56 1.28
N GLN A 59 14.17 -4.99 1.72
CA GLN A 59 12.99 -5.77 2.09
C GLN A 59 12.22 -6.20 0.86
N ILE A 60 11.85 -5.23 -0.01
CA ILE A 60 11.04 -5.49 -1.19
C ILE A 60 11.34 -4.45 -2.29
N LYS A 61 11.35 -4.93 -3.53
CA LYS A 61 11.28 -4.12 -4.75
C LYS A 61 10.00 -4.54 -5.46
N LEU A 62 9.17 -3.59 -5.87
CA LEU A 62 7.93 -3.90 -6.56
C LEU A 62 7.61 -2.86 -7.63
N GLY A 63 6.89 -3.31 -8.65
CA GLY A 63 6.37 -2.47 -9.69
C GLY A 63 5.03 -3.00 -10.20
N ALA A 64 4.23 -2.13 -10.81
CA ALA A 64 2.99 -2.51 -11.46
C ALA A 64 2.73 -1.62 -12.68
N VAL A 65 2.00 -2.17 -13.63
CA VAL A 65 1.47 -1.44 -14.79
C VAL A 65 0.01 -1.83 -15.01
N GLY A 66 -0.80 -0.88 -15.47
CA GLY A 66 -2.23 -1.12 -15.65
C GLY A 66 -2.95 0.02 -16.35
N ILE A 67 -4.24 -0.16 -16.48
CA ILE A 67 -5.15 0.83 -17.09
C ILE A 67 -6.14 1.30 -16.04
N THR A 68 -6.30 2.61 -15.95
CA THR A 68 -7.31 3.28 -15.13
C THR A 68 -8.39 3.88 -16.04
N ARG A 69 -9.66 3.65 -15.68
CA ARG A 69 -10.84 4.22 -16.32
C ARG A 69 -11.58 5.13 -15.35
N ASP A 70 -11.89 6.35 -15.77
CA ASP A 70 -12.81 7.22 -15.03
C ASP A 70 -14.24 6.72 -15.23
N LEU A 71 -14.89 6.30 -14.15
CA LEU A 71 -16.30 5.86 -14.15
C LEU A 71 -17.24 7.05 -13.98
N SER A 72 -16.82 8.01 -13.15
CA SER A 72 -17.52 9.27 -12.91
C SER A 72 -16.52 10.37 -12.51
N LYS A 73 -17.02 11.57 -12.16
CA LYS A 73 -16.18 12.65 -11.61
C LYS A 73 -15.50 12.28 -10.27
N GLN A 74 -16.04 11.30 -9.55
CA GLN A 74 -15.57 10.91 -8.22
C GLN A 74 -14.93 9.52 -8.20
N TRP A 75 -15.29 8.63 -9.13
CA TRP A 75 -14.90 7.23 -9.10
C TRP A 75 -14.04 6.82 -10.28
N ARG A 76 -13.04 6.01 -9.98
CA ARG A 76 -12.11 5.44 -10.97
C ARG A 76 -11.90 3.96 -10.70
N ALA A 77 -11.86 3.15 -11.75
CA ALA A 77 -11.49 1.75 -11.69
C ALA A 77 -10.13 1.53 -12.34
N THR A 78 -9.28 0.70 -11.75
CA THR A 78 -7.96 0.33 -12.29
C THR A 78 -7.82 -1.19 -12.31
N VAL A 79 -7.37 -1.73 -13.43
CA VAL A 79 -6.90 -3.12 -13.56
C VAL A 79 -5.41 -3.07 -13.82
N ALA A 80 -4.63 -3.85 -13.09
CA ALA A 80 -3.19 -3.86 -13.27
C ALA A 80 -2.57 -5.21 -12.92
N LEU A 81 -1.36 -5.41 -13.44
CA LEU A 81 -0.46 -6.48 -13.09
C LEU A 81 0.74 -5.91 -12.36
N GLY A 82 1.01 -6.43 -11.18
CA GLY A 82 2.19 -6.09 -10.37
C GLY A 82 3.13 -7.28 -10.23
N GLY A 83 4.40 -6.97 -10.05
CA GLY A 83 5.43 -7.93 -9.69
C GLY A 83 6.25 -7.42 -8.50
N SER A 84 6.76 -8.31 -7.68
CA SER A 84 7.67 -7.94 -6.61
C SER A 84 8.71 -9.02 -6.32
N SER A 85 9.86 -8.57 -5.79
CA SER A 85 10.88 -9.43 -5.19
C SER A 85 11.03 -9.02 -3.73
N SER A 86 10.84 -9.96 -2.83
CA SER A 86 10.96 -9.77 -1.38
C SER A 86 12.10 -10.60 -0.84
N ASN A 87 12.95 -9.99 -0.03
CA ASN A 87 14.07 -10.64 0.63
C ASN A 87 13.73 -11.00 2.07
N ARG A 88 14.46 -11.96 2.61
CA ARG A 88 14.47 -12.26 4.05
C ARG A 88 15.10 -11.08 4.79
N TYR A 89 14.52 -10.70 5.93
CA TYR A 89 15.02 -9.63 6.80
C TYR A 89 14.46 -9.80 8.22
N GLY A 90 15.05 -9.09 9.19
CA GLY A 90 14.56 -8.94 10.55
C GLY A 90 14.56 -10.21 11.38
N GLU A 91 13.95 -10.12 12.56
CA GLU A 91 13.89 -11.22 13.55
C GLU A 91 12.87 -12.32 13.18
N PHE A 92 11.87 -12.02 12.34
CA PHE A 92 10.91 -13.00 11.82
C PHE A 92 11.10 -13.24 10.32
N PRO A 93 12.27 -13.73 9.88
CA PRO A 93 12.56 -13.85 8.46
C PRO A 93 11.64 -14.88 7.80
N ALA A 94 11.27 -14.60 6.55
CA ALA A 94 10.62 -15.60 5.71
C ALA A 94 11.56 -16.80 5.50
N ARG A 95 11.01 -17.98 5.13
CA ARG A 95 11.82 -19.18 4.89
C ARG A 95 12.79 -19.01 3.72
N SER A 96 12.35 -18.32 2.67
CA SER A 96 13.13 -18.03 1.45
C SER A 96 12.85 -16.61 0.99
N ASN A 97 13.64 -16.10 0.06
CA ASN A 97 13.26 -14.98 -0.75
C ASN A 97 12.05 -15.37 -1.61
N VAL A 98 11.23 -14.40 -1.99
CA VAL A 98 9.97 -14.66 -2.69
C VAL A 98 9.82 -13.68 -3.84
N MET A 99 9.58 -14.21 -5.04
CA MET A 99 9.00 -13.46 -6.16
C MET A 99 7.48 -13.55 -6.09
N GLU A 100 6.81 -12.48 -6.44
CA GLU A 100 5.35 -12.43 -6.45
C GLU A 100 4.86 -11.81 -7.76
N LEU A 101 3.89 -12.46 -8.39
CA LEU A 101 3.07 -11.92 -9.46
C LEU A 101 1.68 -11.63 -8.90
N ARG A 102 1.14 -10.44 -9.21
CA ARG A 102 -0.06 -9.92 -8.56
C ARG A 102 -0.97 -9.21 -9.56
N PRO A 103 -1.88 -9.90 -10.24
CA PRO A 103 -3.01 -9.24 -10.88
C PRO A 103 -3.95 -8.65 -9.82
N TRP A 104 -4.47 -7.43 -10.08
CA TRP A 104 -5.37 -6.77 -9.14
C TRP A 104 -6.38 -5.84 -9.84
N LEU A 105 -7.52 -5.68 -9.17
CA LEU A 105 -8.56 -4.73 -9.50
C LEU A 105 -8.72 -3.73 -8.36
N GLN A 106 -8.88 -2.44 -8.68
CA GLN A 106 -9.05 -1.37 -7.70
C GLN A 106 -10.20 -0.43 -8.08
N LEU A 107 -11.00 -0.08 -7.10
CA LEU A 107 -11.93 1.03 -7.14
C LEU A 107 -11.42 2.15 -6.22
N SER A 108 -11.37 3.38 -6.74
CA SER A 108 -10.91 4.55 -5.99
C SER A 108 -11.94 5.66 -6.06
N GLY A 109 -12.20 6.27 -4.90
CA GLY A 109 -13.08 7.43 -4.75
C GLY A 109 -12.30 8.66 -4.30
N THR A 110 -12.79 9.85 -4.71
CA THR A 110 -12.25 11.13 -4.23
C THR A 110 -13.37 12.14 -4.08
N ARG A 111 -13.43 12.81 -2.92
CA ARG A 111 -14.41 13.85 -2.58
C ARG A 111 -13.71 15.04 -1.97
N LYS A 112 -14.15 16.24 -2.32
CA LYS A 112 -13.63 17.51 -1.77
C LYS A 112 -14.71 18.21 -0.95
N ALA A 113 -14.30 18.76 0.19
CA ALA A 113 -15.14 19.58 1.05
C ALA A 113 -14.30 20.72 1.66
N GLY A 114 -14.43 21.94 1.13
CA GLY A 114 -13.58 23.07 1.49
C GLY A 114 -12.10 22.78 1.26
N THR A 115 -11.28 22.95 2.30
CA THR A 115 -9.83 22.68 2.27
C THR A 115 -9.47 21.20 2.40
N TYR A 116 -10.47 20.33 2.62
CA TYR A 116 -10.26 18.90 2.79
C TYR A 116 -10.52 18.12 1.50
N THR A 117 -9.71 17.10 1.29
CA THR A 117 -9.93 16.07 0.26
C THR A 117 -9.92 14.71 0.96
N TRP A 118 -11.02 13.99 0.81
CA TRP A 118 -11.11 12.59 1.20
C TRP A 118 -10.89 11.72 -0.02
N SER A 119 -10.01 10.73 0.10
CA SER A 119 -9.80 9.70 -0.91
C SER A 119 -9.90 8.34 -0.27
N ASP A 120 -10.56 7.43 -0.96
CA ASP A 120 -10.64 6.04 -0.54
C ASP A 120 -10.28 5.12 -1.72
N ARG A 121 -9.80 3.93 -1.40
CA ARG A 121 -9.57 2.88 -2.39
C ARG A 121 -9.80 1.51 -1.79
N THR A 122 -10.43 0.65 -2.59
CA THR A 122 -10.54 -0.79 -2.31
C THR A 122 -9.88 -1.54 -3.44
N ARG A 123 -9.00 -2.49 -3.11
CA ARG A 123 -8.26 -3.30 -4.08
C ARG A 123 -8.39 -4.76 -3.74
N ALA A 124 -8.71 -5.59 -4.73
CA ALA A 124 -8.65 -7.04 -4.67
C ALA A 124 -7.40 -7.52 -5.42
N GLU A 125 -6.57 -8.35 -4.80
CA GLU A 125 -5.31 -8.85 -5.32
C GLU A 125 -5.31 -10.38 -5.27
N LEU A 126 -5.00 -11.03 -6.39
CA LEU A 126 -4.61 -12.44 -6.38
C LEU A 126 -3.08 -12.49 -6.29
N ARG A 127 -2.56 -13.23 -5.30
CA ARG A 127 -1.12 -13.35 -5.09
C ARG A 127 -0.63 -14.71 -5.56
N LEU A 128 0.25 -14.71 -6.55
CA LEU A 128 0.99 -15.88 -6.99
C LEU A 128 2.42 -15.76 -6.47
N LEU A 129 2.86 -16.72 -5.69
CA LEU A 129 4.17 -16.69 -5.03
C LEU A 129 5.09 -17.76 -5.60
N HIS A 130 6.35 -17.42 -5.76
CA HIS A 130 7.43 -18.31 -6.16
C HIS A 130 8.61 -18.12 -5.20
N ALA A 131 8.99 -19.19 -4.49
CA ALA A 131 10.15 -19.17 -3.61
C ALA A 131 11.44 -19.19 -4.45
N VAL A 132 12.43 -18.38 -4.05
CA VAL A 132 13.71 -18.25 -4.79
C VAL A 132 14.91 -18.24 -3.83
N GLY A 133 16.10 -18.57 -4.37
CA GLY A 133 17.36 -18.62 -3.62
C GLY A 133 17.66 -19.98 -3.00
N ASP A 134 18.79 -20.11 -2.34
CA ASP A 134 19.37 -21.38 -1.86
C ASP A 134 18.48 -22.13 -0.85
N LEU A 135 17.53 -21.44 -0.21
CA LEU A 135 16.58 -22.03 0.72
C LEU A 135 15.21 -22.32 0.10
N ALA A 136 15.05 -22.10 -1.20
CA ALA A 136 13.84 -22.46 -1.91
C ALA A 136 13.81 -23.98 -2.16
N PRO A 137 12.62 -24.62 -2.22
CA PRO A 137 12.50 -25.98 -2.71
C PRO A 137 13.03 -26.11 -4.15
N VAL A 138 13.67 -27.23 -4.47
CA VAL A 138 14.26 -27.47 -5.81
C VAL A 138 13.20 -27.37 -6.91
N ASP A 139 11.97 -27.83 -6.61
CA ASP A 139 10.82 -27.81 -7.53
C ASP A 139 9.84 -26.66 -7.21
N ALA A 140 10.35 -25.53 -6.76
CA ALA A 140 9.51 -24.39 -6.47
C ALA A 140 8.83 -23.89 -7.74
N ASP A 141 7.50 -23.95 -7.77
CA ASP A 141 6.67 -23.43 -8.85
C ASP A 141 5.80 -22.27 -8.34
N TRP A 142 5.21 -21.53 -9.27
CA TRP A 142 4.26 -20.47 -8.94
C TRP A 142 3.00 -21.03 -8.28
N GLN A 143 2.77 -20.64 -7.04
CA GLN A 143 1.66 -21.13 -6.24
C GLN A 143 0.67 -20.01 -5.93
N PRO A 144 -0.66 -20.20 -6.20
CA PRO A 144 -1.68 -19.34 -5.65
C PRO A 144 -1.56 -19.36 -4.13
N SER A 145 -1.38 -18.19 -3.51
CA SER A 145 -1.20 -18.09 -2.06
C SER A 145 -2.47 -17.60 -1.37
N VAL A 146 -3.02 -16.49 -1.85
CA VAL A 146 -4.13 -15.83 -1.18
C VAL A 146 -4.82 -14.84 -2.10
N VAL A 147 -6.12 -14.68 -1.91
CA VAL A 147 -6.85 -13.49 -2.36
C VAL A 147 -6.86 -12.49 -1.22
N ARG A 148 -6.33 -11.30 -1.47
CA ARG A 148 -6.18 -10.25 -0.48
C ARG A 148 -7.02 -9.04 -0.86
N LEU A 149 -7.81 -8.56 0.11
CA LEU A 149 -8.46 -7.26 0.03
C LEU A 149 -7.61 -6.21 0.73
N ARG A 150 -7.54 -5.03 0.13
CA ARG A 150 -6.93 -3.85 0.73
C ARG A 150 -7.92 -2.72 0.73
N ARG A 151 -8.11 -2.09 1.88
CA ARG A 151 -8.88 -0.87 2.03
C ARG A 151 -7.98 0.23 2.57
N GLN A 152 -7.96 1.37 1.89
CA GLN A 152 -7.26 2.57 2.36
C GLN A 152 -8.24 3.74 2.36
N ASP A 153 -8.21 4.50 3.45
CA ASP A 153 -8.85 5.79 3.59
C ASP A 153 -7.77 6.85 3.84
N ARG A 154 -7.90 8.01 3.20
CA ARG A 154 -6.95 9.12 3.30
C ARG A 154 -7.70 10.43 3.39
N ILE A 155 -7.31 11.25 4.36
CA ILE A 155 -7.75 12.63 4.51
C ILE A 155 -6.54 13.53 4.26
N GLN A 156 -6.72 14.51 3.39
CA GLN A 156 -5.73 15.54 3.06
C GLN A 156 -6.32 16.91 3.36
N ARG A 157 -5.51 17.82 3.93
CA ARG A 157 -5.85 19.22 4.15
C ARG A 157 -4.82 20.11 3.48
N SER A 158 -5.29 21.12 2.73
CA SER A 158 -4.41 22.18 2.21
C SER A 158 -3.93 23.05 3.38
N LEU A 159 -2.62 23.30 3.42
CA LEU A 159 -1.95 24.12 4.44
C LEU A 159 -1.74 25.56 3.98
N THR A 160 -1.76 25.81 2.67
CA THR A 160 -1.57 27.12 2.07
C THR A 160 -2.76 27.49 1.19
N THR A 161 -3.01 28.78 1.02
CA THR A 161 -4.12 29.31 0.20
C THR A 161 -3.98 28.95 -1.28
N ASP A 162 -2.76 28.84 -1.80
CA ASP A 162 -2.46 28.44 -3.15
C ASP A 162 -2.58 26.91 -3.35
N GLY A 163 -2.87 26.16 -2.26
CA GLY A 163 -3.01 24.69 -2.28
C GLY A 163 -1.72 23.92 -2.57
N ARG A 164 -0.56 24.59 -2.63
CA ARG A 164 0.70 23.90 -2.96
C ARG A 164 1.19 23.00 -1.86
N TRP A 165 1.02 23.39 -0.60
CA TRP A 165 1.39 22.57 0.55
C TRP A 165 0.16 21.94 1.17
N TYR A 166 0.29 20.69 1.58
CA TYR A 166 -0.78 19.96 2.26
C TYR A 166 -0.21 18.94 3.25
N ALA A 167 -1.00 18.61 4.24
CA ALA A 167 -0.78 17.46 5.11
C ALA A 167 -1.81 16.38 4.79
N ALA A 168 -1.45 15.12 4.96
CA ALA A 168 -2.40 14.03 4.82
C ALA A 168 -2.09 12.90 5.79
N VAL A 169 -3.16 12.26 6.25
CA VAL A 169 -3.11 11.03 7.06
C VAL A 169 -3.89 9.95 6.30
N SER A 170 -3.36 8.74 6.32
CA SER A 170 -4.05 7.59 5.74
C SER A 170 -3.94 6.36 6.62
N GLN A 171 -4.97 5.53 6.56
CA GLN A 171 -5.04 4.22 7.18
C GLN A 171 -5.31 3.18 6.11
N GLU A 172 -4.55 2.09 6.09
CA GLU A 172 -4.74 0.97 5.18
C GLU A 172 -4.82 -0.35 5.95
N PHE A 173 -5.76 -1.20 5.56
CA PHE A 173 -5.93 -2.56 6.04
C PHE A 173 -5.69 -3.54 4.90
N LEU A 174 -4.95 -4.62 5.18
CA LEU A 174 -4.69 -5.71 4.26
C LEU A 174 -5.26 -6.99 4.88
N VAL A 175 -6.31 -7.53 4.25
CA VAL A 175 -7.09 -8.65 4.76
C VAL A 175 -7.04 -9.80 3.75
N ASN A 176 -6.63 -10.98 4.22
CA ASN A 176 -6.65 -12.20 3.44
C ASN A 176 -8.05 -12.84 3.52
N VAL A 177 -8.77 -12.89 2.41
CA VAL A 177 -10.17 -13.36 2.37
C VAL A 177 -10.31 -14.80 1.92
N LEU A 178 -9.38 -15.29 1.09
CA LEU A 178 -9.34 -16.68 0.63
C LEU A 178 -7.88 -17.17 0.73
N PRO A 179 -7.47 -17.73 1.86
CA PRO A 179 -6.15 -18.33 1.97
C PRO A 179 -6.14 -19.67 1.21
N ALA A 180 -5.18 -19.85 0.32
CA ALA A 180 -4.96 -21.13 -0.35
C ALA A 180 -4.47 -22.23 0.61
N ARG A 181 -3.99 -21.84 1.79
CA ARG A 181 -3.53 -22.74 2.86
C ARG A 181 -3.94 -22.20 4.24
N ALA A 182 -4.40 -23.07 5.12
CA ALA A 182 -5.09 -22.80 6.40
C ALA A 182 -4.26 -22.12 7.52
N ARG A 183 -3.24 -21.32 7.22
CA ARG A 183 -2.34 -20.75 8.25
C ARG A 183 -1.95 -19.28 8.02
N VAL A 184 -2.73 -18.53 7.24
CA VAL A 184 -2.48 -17.12 6.97
C VAL A 184 -3.42 -16.28 7.85
N ALA A 185 -2.89 -15.32 8.59
CA ALA A 185 -3.71 -14.43 9.40
C ALA A 185 -4.72 -13.68 8.51
N MET A 186 -6.00 -13.62 8.93
CA MET A 186 -7.03 -12.87 8.21
C MET A 186 -6.60 -11.41 8.05
N LEU A 187 -6.34 -10.70 9.15
CA LEU A 187 -5.74 -9.38 9.11
C LEU A 187 -4.22 -9.54 9.02
N GLU A 188 -3.68 -9.39 7.81
CA GLU A 188 -2.25 -9.55 7.56
C GLU A 188 -1.46 -8.34 8.06
N GLN A 189 -1.92 -7.13 7.69
CA GLN A 189 -1.19 -5.90 7.97
C GLN A 189 -2.14 -4.72 8.17
N THR A 190 -1.68 -3.76 8.97
CA THR A 190 -2.22 -2.40 8.99
C THR A 190 -1.11 -1.40 8.70
N ARG A 191 -1.46 -0.27 8.06
CA ARG A 191 -0.52 0.80 7.75
C ARG A 191 -1.16 2.14 8.04
N THR A 192 -0.54 2.90 8.92
CA THR A 192 -0.88 4.30 9.19
C THR A 192 0.22 5.16 8.63
N GLN A 193 -0.12 6.22 7.90
CA GLN A 193 0.87 7.14 7.32
C GLN A 193 0.45 8.57 7.57
N ALA A 194 1.41 9.41 7.94
CA ALA A 194 1.27 10.85 8.04
C ALA A 194 2.35 11.51 7.17
N VAL A 195 1.92 12.36 6.24
CA VAL A 195 2.83 12.98 5.27
C VAL A 195 2.55 14.47 5.12
N ILE A 196 3.61 15.21 4.79
CA ILE A 196 3.55 16.54 4.22
C ILE A 196 3.85 16.40 2.73
N GLY A 197 3.05 17.04 1.90
CA GLY A 197 3.19 17.02 0.46
C GLY A 197 3.29 18.41 -0.14
N ARG A 198 4.01 18.50 -1.24
CA ARG A 198 4.13 19.69 -2.05
C ARG A 198 3.76 19.42 -3.50
N GLN A 199 2.83 20.21 -4.04
CA GLN A 199 2.55 20.26 -5.47
C GLN A 199 3.67 21.04 -6.13
N LEU A 200 4.52 20.36 -6.91
CA LEU A 200 5.68 20.98 -7.59
C LEU A 200 5.23 21.66 -8.89
N THR A 201 4.38 20.97 -9.65
CA THR A 201 3.76 21.47 -10.88
C THR A 201 2.31 21.01 -10.94
N LYS A 202 1.52 21.42 -11.94
CA LYS A 202 0.15 20.91 -12.12
C LYS A 202 0.06 19.38 -12.23
N HIS A 203 1.16 18.72 -12.56
CA HIS A 203 1.21 17.27 -12.79
C HIS A 203 2.05 16.50 -11.77
N ASN A 204 2.96 17.16 -11.06
CA ASN A 204 3.94 16.50 -10.22
C ASN A 204 3.80 16.93 -8.77
N ARG A 205 3.84 15.96 -7.87
CA ARG A 205 3.86 16.20 -6.41
C ARG A 205 4.84 15.28 -5.70
N LEU A 206 5.41 15.81 -4.63
CA LEU A 206 6.32 15.10 -3.73
C LEU A 206 5.68 15.02 -2.35
N GLU A 207 5.77 13.87 -1.72
CA GLU A 207 5.31 13.64 -0.35
C GLU A 207 6.47 13.04 0.45
N THR A 208 6.64 13.51 1.68
CA THR A 208 7.54 12.89 2.66
C THR A 208 6.82 12.80 4.01
N GLY A 209 7.21 11.85 4.84
CA GLY A 209 6.58 11.69 6.14
C GLY A 209 6.93 10.38 6.83
N TYR A 210 6.09 10.02 7.77
CA TYR A 210 6.24 8.84 8.60
C TYR A 210 5.15 7.82 8.32
N GLY A 211 5.54 6.54 8.31
CA GLY A 211 4.65 5.39 8.20
C GLY A 211 4.87 4.41 9.34
N LEU A 212 3.78 3.93 9.91
CA LEU A 212 3.76 2.82 10.85
C LEU A 212 3.08 1.62 10.18
N GLN A 213 3.82 0.53 10.02
CA GLN A 213 3.28 -0.73 9.51
C GLN A 213 3.31 -1.76 10.62
N ARG A 214 2.15 -2.33 10.94
CA ARG A 214 2.05 -3.52 11.78
C ARG A 214 1.82 -4.73 10.89
N ILE A 215 2.64 -5.76 11.06
CA ILE A 215 2.51 -7.04 10.37
C ILE A 215 2.23 -8.13 11.40
N ASN A 216 1.19 -8.91 11.19
CA ASN A 216 0.91 -10.08 12.01
C ASN A 216 1.83 -11.22 11.56
N ARG A 217 2.66 -11.70 12.47
CA ARG A 217 3.59 -12.82 12.28
C ARG A 217 3.16 -14.00 13.14
N ARG A 218 3.68 -15.19 12.83
CA ARG A 218 3.54 -16.34 13.71
C ARG A 218 4.34 -16.07 14.99
N GLY A 219 3.65 -15.97 16.13
CA GLY A 219 4.30 -15.76 17.43
C GLY A 219 4.47 -14.30 17.85
N GLY A 220 4.00 -13.31 17.05
CA GLY A 220 4.10 -11.91 17.45
C GLY A 220 3.69 -10.90 16.41
N PHE A 221 4.12 -9.68 16.62
CA PHE A 221 3.89 -8.55 15.73
C PHE A 221 5.22 -7.92 15.33
N GLU A 222 5.32 -7.55 14.07
CA GLU A 222 6.40 -6.72 13.57
C GLU A 222 5.85 -5.29 13.38
N MET A 223 6.50 -4.32 14.00
CA MET A 223 6.16 -2.89 13.96
C MET A 223 7.25 -2.16 13.19
N ASN A 224 6.97 -1.80 11.96
CA ASN A 224 7.91 -1.13 11.08
C ASN A 224 7.67 0.37 11.06
N HIS A 225 8.69 1.14 11.45
CA HIS A 225 8.73 2.61 11.48
C HIS A 225 9.40 3.09 10.20
N ALA A 226 8.66 3.65 9.26
CA ALA A 226 9.17 3.98 7.95
C ALA A 226 9.28 5.49 7.71
N LEU A 227 10.44 5.93 7.25
CA LEU A 227 10.57 7.20 6.54
C LEU A 227 10.00 7.02 5.12
N LEU A 228 9.06 7.86 4.76
CA LEU A 228 8.36 7.82 3.47
C LEU A 228 8.89 8.89 2.53
N LEU A 229 9.14 8.50 1.28
CA LEU A 229 9.39 9.41 0.17
C LEU A 229 8.58 8.95 -1.04
N THR A 230 7.64 9.79 -1.50
CA THR A 230 6.76 9.44 -2.62
C THR A 230 6.73 10.55 -3.65
N PHE A 231 7.02 10.21 -4.89
CA PHE A 231 6.81 11.08 -6.04
C PHE A 231 5.60 10.60 -6.84
N ARG A 232 4.75 11.53 -7.28
CA ARG A 232 3.58 11.22 -8.12
C ARG A 232 3.58 12.11 -9.33
N THR A 233 3.35 11.52 -10.50
CA THR A 233 3.25 12.22 -11.77
C THR A 233 1.97 11.87 -12.53
N SER A 234 1.40 12.87 -13.20
CA SER A 234 0.23 12.72 -14.07
C SER A 234 0.43 13.47 -15.39
N VAL A 235 1.67 13.59 -15.85
CA VAL A 235 1.99 14.20 -17.15
C VAL A 235 1.30 13.37 -18.24
N PRO A 236 0.44 13.97 -19.09
CA PRO A 236 -0.21 13.24 -20.20
C PRO A 236 0.83 12.67 -21.16
N LEU A 237 0.59 11.48 -21.67
CA LEU A 237 1.31 10.97 -22.85
C LEU A 237 0.69 11.65 -24.08
N ARG A 238 1.50 12.32 -24.84
CA ARG A 238 1.10 12.97 -26.11
C ARG A 238 1.01 11.95 -27.22
#